data_a02c20fa96752ce5a6e31baffbd50a61
#
_entry.id   a02c20fa96752ce5a6e31baffbd50a61
#
_cell.length_a   1.000
_cell.length_b   1.000
_cell.length_c   1.000
_cell.angle_alpha   90.00
_cell.angle_beta   90.00
_cell.angle_gamma   90.00
#
_symmetry.space_group_name_H-M   'P 1'
#
loop_
_entity.id
_entity.type
_entity.pdbx_description
1 polymer ?
#
loop_
_entity_poly.entity_id
_entity_poly.type
_entity_poly.pdbx_seq_one_letter_code
_entity_poly.pdbx_strand_id
1 'polypeptide(L)'
;MSRVVLLLVCILGLCERVSAQDWPAFRGADGRGVADHPALKLNWGADENISWRQEIPGRGWSSPIVIAGRVILTTVTRDEGEPEAAKPGLYFGGNRLKPPTVVHHWNVMCLELETGDVVWQKTLHEGVPLTPRHIKNSYASETPVTDGKHVYVLFGDVGCYCLTLDGRLVWEKKLPPCRTRFGWGTAASPVLHEDRLYLISDNDEASYLLAVDKLTGDEVWRVDRDEKSNWATPYIWKNKLRTEIITPGTRKVRSYDLDGKLLYEFGGCSSITIALPYEAHGLLFVSSGYVGDTKKPLFALKPGASGDISLADDETSNEHIVWCQKR
;
A
#
# COMPACT_ATOMS: atom_id res chain seq x y z
N MET A 1 32.86 7.69 -69.05
CA MET A 1 33.17 6.97 -67.78
C MET A 1 32.33 7.59 -66.68
N SER A 2 31.11 7.02 -66.42
CA SER A 2 30.17 7.48 -65.40
C SER A 2 30.43 6.71 -64.13
N ARG A 3 30.76 7.41 -63.01
CA ARG A 3 30.87 6.84 -61.68
C ARG A 3 29.50 6.84 -61.00
N VAL A 4 28.96 5.65 -60.77
CA VAL A 4 27.76 5.44 -59.96
C VAL A 4 28.23 5.44 -58.51
N VAL A 5 27.77 6.42 -57.70
CA VAL A 5 27.96 6.46 -56.25
C VAL A 5 26.77 5.75 -55.62
N LEU A 6 27.02 4.58 -55.04
CA LEU A 6 26.03 3.81 -54.28
C LEU A 6 25.93 4.42 -52.87
N LEU A 7 24.80 5.08 -52.59
CA LEU A 7 24.52 5.59 -51.22
C LEU A 7 23.93 4.43 -50.42
N LEU A 8 24.69 3.91 -49.47
CA LEU A 8 24.20 2.93 -48.47
C LEU A 8 23.42 3.67 -47.37
N VAL A 9 22.09 3.63 -47.45
CA VAL A 9 21.25 4.15 -46.40
C VAL A 9 21.17 3.08 -45.30
N CYS A 10 21.95 3.25 -44.22
CA CYS A 10 21.76 2.48 -42.99
C CYS A 10 20.46 2.95 -42.31
N ILE A 11 19.41 2.17 -42.43
CA ILE A 11 18.19 2.31 -41.63
C ILE A 11 18.58 1.78 -40.25
N LEU A 12 19.01 2.66 -39.34
CA LEU A 12 19.04 2.40 -37.91
C LEU A 12 17.59 2.25 -37.48
N GLY A 13 17.13 1.02 -37.34
CA GLY A 13 15.88 0.72 -36.68
C GLY A 13 15.96 1.24 -35.28
N LEU A 14 15.30 2.37 -35.00
CA LEU A 14 14.97 2.82 -33.69
C LEU A 14 14.04 1.73 -33.11
N CYS A 15 14.63 0.80 -32.35
CA CYS A 15 13.88 -0.04 -31.43
C CYS A 15 13.34 0.91 -30.36
N GLU A 16 12.11 1.39 -30.52
CA GLU A 16 11.41 2.10 -29.47
C GLU A 16 11.34 1.14 -28.29
N ARG A 17 12.22 1.35 -27.33
CA ARG A 17 12.09 0.69 -26.02
C ARG A 17 10.79 1.22 -25.44
N VAL A 18 9.74 0.42 -25.47
CA VAL A 18 8.54 0.68 -24.70
C VAL A 18 8.97 0.69 -23.24
N SER A 19 9.11 1.88 -22.69
CA SER A 19 9.42 2.03 -21.26
C SER A 19 8.27 1.42 -20.47
N ALA A 20 8.58 0.48 -19.59
CA ALA A 20 7.59 -0.03 -18.65
C ALA A 20 7.03 1.14 -17.84
N GLN A 21 5.72 1.16 -17.65
CA GLN A 21 5.07 2.17 -16.82
C GLN A 21 5.52 2.01 -15.38
N ASP A 22 5.97 3.09 -14.74
CA ASP A 22 6.28 3.10 -13.31
C ASP A 22 5.02 2.75 -12.48
N TRP A 23 5.24 1.97 -11.41
CA TRP A 23 4.22 1.56 -10.46
C TRP A 23 4.67 1.93 -9.05
N PRO A 24 4.61 3.21 -8.66
CA PRO A 24 5.38 3.76 -7.54
C PRO A 24 4.81 3.46 -6.16
N ALA A 25 3.63 2.88 -6.05
CA ALA A 25 2.92 2.72 -4.78
C ALA A 25 1.94 1.54 -4.83
N PHE A 26 1.32 1.24 -3.69
CA PHE A 26 0.20 0.29 -3.62
C PHE A 26 -0.92 0.70 -4.58
N ARG A 27 -1.27 -0.21 -5.50
CA ARG A 27 -2.24 -0.01 -6.59
C ARG A 27 -1.87 1.10 -7.58
N GLY A 28 -0.58 1.40 -7.76
CA GLY A 28 -0.07 2.33 -8.77
C GLY A 28 -0.11 3.81 -8.35
N ALA A 29 0.21 4.68 -9.28
CA ALA A 29 0.39 6.12 -9.01
C ALA A 29 -0.87 6.83 -8.50
N ASP A 30 -2.05 6.38 -8.93
CA ASP A 30 -3.35 6.96 -8.58
C ASP A 30 -4.17 6.09 -7.62
N GLY A 31 -3.61 4.97 -7.14
CA GLY A 31 -4.27 4.05 -6.23
C GLY A 31 -5.43 3.24 -6.82
N ARG A 32 -5.71 3.36 -8.13
CA ARG A 32 -6.83 2.66 -8.77
C ARG A 32 -6.54 1.21 -9.12
N GLY A 33 -5.27 0.83 -9.20
CA GLY A 33 -4.86 -0.53 -9.59
C GLY A 33 -5.12 -0.84 -11.05
N VAL A 34 -5.05 0.17 -11.90
CA VAL A 34 -5.25 0.07 -13.35
C VAL A 34 -3.93 0.38 -14.05
N ALA A 35 -3.50 -0.54 -14.90
CA ALA A 35 -2.41 -0.32 -15.85
C ALA A 35 -2.97 -0.39 -17.25
N ASP A 36 -2.64 0.59 -18.10
CA ASP A 36 -2.98 0.60 -19.51
C ASP A 36 -1.69 0.43 -20.32
N HIS A 37 -1.57 -0.70 -20.97
CA HIS A 37 -0.40 -1.00 -21.79
C HIS A 37 -0.81 -1.77 -23.04
N PRO A 38 -0.54 -1.25 -24.26
CA PRO A 38 -1.02 -1.81 -25.50
C PRO A 38 -0.48 -3.22 -25.80
N ALA A 39 0.67 -3.58 -25.22
CA ALA A 39 1.31 -4.88 -25.41
C ALA A 39 1.03 -5.89 -24.28
N LEU A 40 0.05 -5.62 -23.40
CA LEU A 40 -0.30 -6.55 -22.33
C LEU A 40 -0.78 -7.88 -22.92
N LYS A 41 -0.10 -8.97 -22.54
CA LYS A 41 -0.51 -10.31 -22.96
C LYS A 41 -1.72 -10.75 -22.14
N LEU A 42 -2.70 -11.33 -22.81
CA LEU A 42 -3.90 -11.85 -22.15
C LEU A 42 -3.70 -13.28 -21.59
N ASN A 43 -2.73 -14.00 -22.15
CA ASN A 43 -2.38 -15.35 -21.73
C ASN A 43 -0.97 -15.38 -21.16
N TRP A 44 -0.79 -15.94 -20.01
CA TRP A 44 0.51 -16.26 -19.42
C TRP A 44 0.39 -17.53 -18.55
N GLY A 45 1.48 -18.27 -18.44
CA GLY A 45 1.57 -19.50 -17.66
C GLY A 45 2.99 -19.71 -17.17
N ALA A 46 3.24 -20.87 -16.55
CA ALA A 46 4.56 -21.17 -15.99
C ALA A 46 5.70 -21.05 -17.00
N ASP A 47 5.42 -21.39 -18.27
CA ASP A 47 6.39 -21.44 -19.37
C ASP A 47 5.94 -20.60 -20.57
N GLU A 48 4.96 -19.71 -20.39
CA GLU A 48 4.39 -18.91 -21.46
C GLU A 48 4.32 -17.43 -21.06
N ASN A 49 4.92 -16.54 -21.85
CA ASN A 49 4.93 -15.09 -21.65
C ASN A 49 5.51 -14.65 -20.29
N ILE A 50 6.43 -15.43 -19.71
CA ILE A 50 7.24 -15.11 -18.53
C ILE A 50 8.65 -14.78 -19.00
N SER A 51 9.11 -13.54 -18.72
CA SER A 51 10.47 -13.10 -19.07
C SER A 51 11.52 -13.69 -18.12
N TRP A 52 11.21 -13.70 -16.84
CA TRP A 52 12.11 -14.24 -15.81
C TRP A 52 11.32 -14.66 -14.56
N ARG A 53 11.97 -15.40 -13.70
CA ARG A 53 11.47 -15.81 -12.38
C ARG A 53 12.59 -15.71 -11.37
N GLN A 54 12.36 -15.00 -10.27
CA GLN A 54 13.29 -14.86 -9.17
C GLN A 54 12.66 -15.38 -7.86
N GLU A 55 13.33 -16.27 -7.20
CA GLU A 55 12.94 -16.70 -5.86
C GLU A 55 13.32 -15.63 -4.84
N ILE A 56 12.36 -15.25 -3.99
CA ILE A 56 12.53 -14.25 -2.95
C ILE A 56 12.61 -14.95 -1.59
N PRO A 57 13.71 -14.80 -0.85
CA PRO A 57 13.86 -15.46 0.45
C PRO A 57 12.85 -14.92 1.48
N GLY A 58 12.33 -15.80 2.32
CA GLY A 58 11.42 -15.45 3.40
C GLY A 58 9.96 -15.31 3.00
N ARG A 59 9.25 -14.38 3.63
CA ARG A 59 7.81 -14.16 3.40
C ARG A 59 7.50 -12.66 3.34
N GLY A 60 6.80 -12.24 2.29
CA GLY A 60 6.28 -10.87 2.10
C GLY A 60 4.94 -10.91 1.36
N TRP A 61 4.02 -10.03 1.74
CA TRP A 61 2.74 -9.82 1.06
C TRP A 61 2.62 -8.41 0.48
N SER A 62 3.69 -7.61 0.59
CA SER A 62 3.77 -6.32 -0.10
C SER A 62 3.63 -6.52 -1.61
N SER A 63 2.92 -5.63 -2.27
CA SER A 63 3.02 -5.55 -3.73
C SER A 63 4.40 -5.02 -4.11
N PRO A 64 5.03 -5.56 -5.15
CA PRO A 64 6.21 -4.91 -5.72
C PRO A 64 5.86 -3.51 -6.24
N ILE A 65 6.77 -2.57 -6.08
CA ILE A 65 6.72 -1.29 -6.81
C ILE A 65 7.74 -1.31 -7.94
N VAL A 66 7.45 -0.55 -9.00
CA VAL A 66 8.33 -0.43 -10.16
C VAL A 66 8.68 1.03 -10.36
N ILE A 67 9.97 1.33 -10.46
CA ILE A 67 10.46 2.68 -10.71
C ILE A 67 11.80 2.66 -11.43
N ALA A 68 11.92 3.43 -12.50
CA ALA A 68 13.19 3.62 -13.25
C ALA A 68 13.88 2.29 -13.61
N GLY A 69 13.12 1.29 -14.08
CA GLY A 69 13.65 -0.03 -14.44
C GLY A 69 14.03 -0.93 -13.26
N ARG A 70 13.56 -0.63 -12.06
CA ARG A 70 13.79 -1.40 -10.84
C ARG A 70 12.47 -1.94 -10.29
N VAL A 71 12.51 -3.14 -9.72
CA VAL A 71 11.44 -3.75 -8.93
C VAL A 71 11.87 -3.74 -7.47
N ILE A 72 11.07 -3.14 -6.59
CA ILE A 72 11.38 -3.05 -5.17
C ILE A 72 10.27 -3.70 -4.37
N LEU A 73 10.64 -4.55 -3.43
CA LEU A 73 9.71 -5.28 -2.57
C LEU A 73 10.29 -5.49 -1.18
N THR A 74 9.44 -5.90 -0.24
CA THR A 74 9.82 -6.22 1.14
C THR A 74 9.60 -7.69 1.45
N THR A 75 10.46 -8.25 2.30
CA THR A 75 10.35 -9.63 2.78
C THR A 75 10.91 -9.75 4.20
N VAL A 76 10.49 -10.79 4.91
CA VAL A 76 11.03 -11.10 6.24
C VAL A 76 11.52 -12.53 6.26
N THR A 77 12.79 -12.70 6.59
CA THR A 77 13.44 -13.99 6.86
C THR A 77 13.53 -14.25 8.36
N ARG A 78 13.93 -15.44 8.76
CA ARG A 78 14.10 -15.83 10.16
C ARG A 78 15.30 -16.78 10.30
N ASP A 79 15.92 -16.82 11.49
CA ASP A 79 17.13 -17.61 11.71
C ASP A 79 16.86 -19.11 11.69
N GLU A 80 15.73 -19.57 12.19
CA GLU A 80 15.45 -20.97 12.35
C GLU A 80 14.08 -21.36 11.78
N GLY A 81 14.05 -22.51 11.12
CA GLY A 81 12.85 -23.16 10.57
C GLY A 81 12.17 -22.38 9.46
N GLU A 82 11.42 -23.09 8.65
CA GLU A 82 10.57 -22.46 7.63
C GLU A 82 9.32 -21.84 8.27
N PRO A 83 8.83 -20.70 7.76
CA PRO A 83 7.57 -20.16 8.19
C PRO A 83 6.45 -21.19 8.00
N GLU A 84 5.54 -21.29 8.97
CA GLU A 84 4.38 -22.15 8.82
C GLU A 84 3.65 -21.86 7.50
N ALA A 85 3.43 -22.90 6.68
CA ALA A 85 2.77 -22.73 5.40
C ALA A 85 1.34 -22.18 5.60
N ALA A 86 0.95 -21.21 4.78
CA ALA A 86 -0.41 -20.69 4.81
C ALA A 86 -1.38 -21.81 4.40
N LYS A 87 -2.42 -22.02 5.21
CA LYS A 87 -3.47 -23.00 4.88
C LYS A 87 -4.38 -22.42 3.79
N PRO A 88 -4.77 -23.21 2.79
CA PRO A 88 -5.72 -22.75 1.77
C PRO A 88 -7.12 -22.55 2.37
N GLY A 89 -7.96 -21.79 1.65
CA GLY A 89 -9.35 -21.54 2.01
C GLY A 89 -9.55 -20.46 3.08
N LEU A 90 -10.80 -20.29 3.51
CA LEU A 90 -11.17 -19.36 4.57
C LEU A 90 -10.71 -19.92 5.92
N TYR A 91 -9.94 -19.12 6.64
CA TYR A 91 -9.35 -19.51 7.92
C TYR A 91 -9.35 -18.33 8.91
N PHE A 92 -10.08 -18.48 9.99
CA PHE A 92 -10.11 -17.50 11.08
C PHE A 92 -9.00 -17.85 12.07
N GLY A 93 -7.82 -17.37 11.87
CA GLY A 93 -6.56 -17.68 12.55
C GLY A 93 -6.50 -17.73 14.07
N GLY A 94 -7.56 -18.13 14.74
CA GLY A 94 -7.61 -18.36 16.20
C GLY A 94 -7.49 -17.07 17.04
N ASN A 95 -7.95 -17.14 18.28
CA ASN A 95 -7.82 -16.04 19.25
C ASN A 95 -6.39 -15.99 19.79
N ARG A 96 -5.78 -14.80 19.77
CA ARG A 96 -4.56 -14.47 20.49
C ARG A 96 -3.36 -15.37 20.17
N LEU A 97 -2.91 -15.30 18.91
CA LEU A 97 -1.61 -15.84 18.55
C LEU A 97 -0.53 -15.21 19.44
N LYS A 98 0.42 -16.02 19.88
CA LYS A 98 1.61 -15.51 20.55
C LYS A 98 2.60 -15.02 19.49
N PRO A 99 3.39 -13.97 19.78
CA PRO A 99 4.48 -13.61 18.90
C PRO A 99 5.49 -14.77 18.82
N PRO A 100 6.23 -14.90 17.71
CA PRO A 100 7.33 -15.87 17.62
C PRO A 100 8.44 -15.54 18.61
N THR A 101 9.32 -16.52 18.87
CA THR A 101 10.45 -16.37 19.82
C THR A 101 11.81 -16.37 19.12
N VAL A 102 11.82 -16.51 17.78
CA VAL A 102 13.04 -16.52 16.98
C VAL A 102 13.30 -15.17 16.34
N VAL A 103 14.56 -14.86 16.10
CA VAL A 103 14.97 -13.62 15.43
C VAL A 103 14.48 -13.61 13.99
N HIS A 104 13.97 -12.46 13.59
CA HIS A 104 13.54 -12.17 12.23
C HIS A 104 14.37 -11.02 11.66
N HIS A 105 14.48 -10.99 10.33
CA HIS A 105 15.20 -9.96 9.58
C HIS A 105 14.23 -9.33 8.58
N TRP A 106 13.96 -8.03 8.74
CA TRP A 106 13.09 -7.25 7.86
C TRP A 106 13.92 -6.68 6.72
N ASN A 107 13.66 -7.17 5.52
CA ASN A 107 14.48 -6.89 4.35
C ASN A 107 13.70 -6.07 3.32
N VAL A 108 14.43 -5.22 2.60
CA VAL A 108 14.03 -4.65 1.33
C VAL A 108 14.96 -5.14 0.24
N MET A 109 14.40 -5.47 -0.91
CA MET A 109 15.14 -5.97 -2.08
C MET A 109 14.83 -5.09 -3.29
N CYS A 110 15.83 -4.89 -4.11
CA CYS A 110 15.75 -4.24 -5.41
C CYS A 110 16.26 -5.19 -6.49
N LEU A 111 15.44 -5.40 -7.51
CA LEU A 111 15.77 -6.24 -8.65
C LEU A 111 15.78 -5.40 -9.92
N GLU A 112 16.53 -5.85 -10.92
CA GLU A 112 16.47 -5.33 -12.27
C GLU A 112 15.13 -5.75 -12.92
N LEU A 113 14.39 -4.83 -13.50
CA LEU A 113 13.08 -5.13 -14.10
C LEU A 113 13.19 -6.04 -15.32
N GLU A 114 14.24 -5.90 -16.13
CA GLU A 114 14.41 -6.67 -17.37
C GLU A 114 14.86 -8.11 -17.12
N THR A 115 15.69 -8.35 -16.12
CA THR A 115 16.34 -9.66 -15.89
C THR A 115 15.90 -10.38 -14.63
N GLY A 116 15.36 -9.65 -13.64
CA GLY A 116 15.05 -10.18 -12.31
C GLY A 116 16.26 -10.33 -11.39
N ASP A 117 17.46 -9.95 -11.85
CA ASP A 117 18.67 -10.03 -11.04
C ASP A 117 18.57 -9.12 -9.81
N VAL A 118 19.07 -9.61 -8.67
CA VAL A 118 19.13 -8.82 -7.44
C VAL A 118 20.21 -7.75 -7.58
N VAL A 119 19.81 -6.48 -7.59
CA VAL A 119 20.72 -5.33 -7.62
C VAL A 119 21.29 -5.06 -6.25
N TRP A 120 20.44 -5.05 -5.22
CA TRP A 120 20.83 -4.96 -3.82
C TRP A 120 19.74 -5.52 -2.92
N GLN A 121 20.15 -5.93 -1.73
CA GLN A 121 19.29 -6.30 -0.62
C GLN A 121 19.81 -5.65 0.66
N LYS A 122 18.90 -5.23 1.54
CA LYS A 122 19.25 -4.63 2.81
C LYS A 122 18.31 -5.09 3.93
N THR A 123 18.88 -5.52 5.03
CA THR A 123 18.17 -5.71 6.29
C THR A 123 18.04 -4.35 6.98
N LEU A 124 16.81 -3.93 7.24
CA LEU A 124 16.49 -2.65 7.88
C LEU A 124 16.27 -2.80 9.39
N HIS A 125 15.81 -3.98 9.82
CA HIS A 125 15.64 -4.32 11.23
C HIS A 125 15.92 -5.79 11.46
N GLU A 126 16.45 -6.08 12.65
CA GLU A 126 16.68 -7.42 13.15
C GLU A 126 16.19 -7.51 14.59
N GLY A 127 15.42 -8.55 14.91
CA GLY A 127 14.93 -8.77 16.25
C GLY A 127 13.82 -9.82 16.33
N VAL A 128 13.40 -10.09 17.55
CA VAL A 128 12.24 -10.96 17.82
C VAL A 128 10.97 -10.11 17.66
N PRO A 129 9.99 -10.52 16.82
CA PRO A 129 8.73 -9.78 16.69
C PRO A 129 8.02 -9.61 18.02
N LEU A 130 7.57 -8.40 18.32
CA LEU A 130 6.88 -8.07 19.58
C LEU A 130 5.38 -8.35 19.51
N THR A 131 4.83 -8.48 18.30
CA THR A 131 3.40 -8.72 18.06
C THR A 131 3.20 -10.03 17.30
N PRO A 132 2.08 -10.72 17.49
CA PRO A 132 1.71 -11.83 16.65
C PRO A 132 1.19 -11.36 15.29
N ARG A 133 1.06 -12.29 14.35
CA ARG A 133 0.39 -12.09 13.07
C ARG A 133 -0.50 -13.26 12.69
N HIS A 134 -1.48 -13.02 11.82
CA HIS A 134 -2.27 -14.09 11.25
C HIS A 134 -1.38 -15.03 10.42
N ILE A 135 -1.66 -16.34 10.41
CA ILE A 135 -0.90 -17.33 9.63
C ILE A 135 -0.85 -17.00 8.13
N LYS A 136 -1.85 -16.29 7.60
CA LYS A 136 -1.92 -15.80 6.22
C LYS A 136 -1.35 -14.39 6.04
N ASN A 137 -0.85 -13.76 7.10
CA ASN A 137 -0.19 -12.48 7.02
C ASN A 137 1.33 -12.66 7.08
N SER A 138 2.07 -11.60 6.81
CA SER A 138 3.52 -11.52 6.98
C SER A 138 3.88 -10.32 7.85
N TYR A 139 5.14 -10.19 8.26
CA TYR A 139 5.67 -8.98 8.87
C TYR A 139 6.18 -7.96 7.82
N ALA A 140 5.89 -8.22 6.54
CA ALA A 140 6.19 -7.34 5.40
C ALA A 140 4.98 -7.33 4.46
N SER A 141 3.87 -6.79 4.91
CA SER A 141 2.62 -6.71 4.15
C SER A 141 2.34 -5.33 3.59
N GLU A 142 2.93 -4.30 4.18
CA GLU A 142 2.88 -2.93 3.71
C GLU A 142 3.69 -2.79 2.41
N THR A 143 3.09 -2.23 1.40
CA THR A 143 3.73 -1.97 0.11
C THR A 143 4.58 -0.70 0.22
N PRO A 144 5.85 -0.72 -0.20
CA PRO A 144 6.67 0.48 -0.29
C PRO A 144 6.05 1.56 -1.19
N VAL A 145 6.50 2.81 -1.03
CA VAL A 145 6.16 3.91 -1.93
C VAL A 145 7.43 4.67 -2.33
N THR A 146 7.45 5.27 -3.52
CA THR A 146 8.60 6.02 -4.02
C THR A 146 8.19 7.35 -4.65
N ASP A 147 9.09 8.35 -4.55
CA ASP A 147 9.01 9.63 -5.27
C ASP A 147 9.91 9.67 -6.52
N GLY A 148 10.48 8.52 -6.91
CA GLY A 148 11.42 8.41 -8.01
C GLY A 148 12.88 8.71 -7.65
N LYS A 149 13.14 9.16 -6.40
CA LYS A 149 14.48 9.40 -5.86
C LYS A 149 14.75 8.60 -4.60
N HIS A 150 13.71 8.43 -3.79
CA HIS A 150 13.75 7.70 -2.53
C HIS A 150 12.69 6.61 -2.51
N VAL A 151 12.94 5.59 -1.72
CA VAL A 151 12.00 4.51 -1.40
C VAL A 151 11.66 4.60 0.08
N TYR A 152 10.37 4.63 0.39
CA TYR A 152 9.85 4.66 1.74
C TYR A 152 9.26 3.30 2.07
N VAL A 153 9.81 2.66 3.08
CA VAL A 153 9.45 1.30 3.53
C VAL A 153 8.83 1.39 4.91
N LEU A 154 7.65 0.81 5.07
CA LEU A 154 6.97 0.71 6.35
C LEU A 154 6.92 -0.76 6.78
N PHE A 155 7.30 -1.02 8.02
CA PHE A 155 6.99 -2.23 8.76
C PHE A 155 6.18 -1.79 9.99
N GLY A 156 4.88 -1.98 9.95
CA GLY A 156 3.90 -1.24 10.75
C GLY A 156 4.06 -1.30 12.27
N ASP A 157 4.73 -2.32 12.80
CA ASP A 157 5.01 -2.47 14.23
C ASP A 157 6.52 -2.40 14.57
N VAL A 158 7.33 -1.95 13.62
CA VAL A 158 8.79 -1.82 13.75
C VAL A 158 9.25 -0.41 13.47
N GLY A 159 8.96 0.10 12.24
CA GLY A 159 9.46 1.40 11.85
C GLY A 159 9.19 1.76 10.39
N CYS A 160 9.46 3.02 10.08
CA CYS A 160 9.44 3.57 8.74
C CYS A 160 10.88 3.98 8.35
N TYR A 161 11.24 3.69 7.11
CA TYR A 161 12.61 3.85 6.61
C TYR A 161 12.58 4.56 5.26
N CYS A 162 13.52 5.46 5.05
CA CYS A 162 13.78 6.09 3.76
C CYS A 162 15.12 5.62 3.23
N LEU A 163 15.15 5.14 2.00
CA LEU A 163 16.37 4.76 1.29
C LEU A 163 16.46 5.53 -0.03
N THR A 164 17.68 5.73 -0.50
CA THR A 164 17.92 6.09 -1.90
C THR A 164 17.62 4.90 -2.82
N LEU A 165 17.47 5.13 -4.13
CA LEU A 165 17.24 4.04 -5.10
C LEU A 165 18.42 3.04 -5.19
N ASP A 166 19.62 3.43 -4.77
CA ASP A 166 20.80 2.56 -4.65
C ASP A 166 20.90 1.82 -3.29
N GLY A 167 19.86 1.91 -2.45
CA GLY A 167 19.73 1.14 -1.20
C GLY A 167 20.44 1.75 0.02
N ARG A 168 20.96 2.99 -0.06
CA ARG A 168 21.55 3.67 1.09
C ARG A 168 20.46 4.23 2.00
N LEU A 169 20.51 3.89 3.30
CA LEU A 169 19.59 4.44 4.31
C LEU A 169 19.81 5.95 4.47
N VAL A 170 18.74 6.71 4.36
CA VAL A 170 18.71 8.16 4.56
C VAL A 170 18.27 8.49 5.98
N TRP A 171 17.14 7.94 6.40
CA TRP A 171 16.61 8.07 7.77
C TRP A 171 15.81 6.83 8.17
N GLU A 172 15.66 6.65 9.47
CA GLU A 172 14.75 5.69 10.08
C GLU A 172 13.92 6.35 11.19
N LYS A 173 12.67 5.95 11.30
CA LYS A 173 11.76 6.34 12.37
C LYS A 173 11.18 5.09 13.02
N LYS A 174 11.55 4.83 14.27
CA LYS A 174 10.97 3.74 15.05
C LYS A 174 9.48 4.01 15.30
N LEU A 175 8.67 2.98 15.14
CA LEU A 175 7.26 3.00 15.48
C LEU A 175 7.00 2.04 16.64
N PRO A 176 6.07 2.37 17.54
CA PRO A 176 5.72 1.46 18.62
C PRO A 176 5.03 0.21 18.06
N PRO A 177 5.27 -0.96 18.64
CA PRO A 177 4.47 -2.14 18.34
C PRO A 177 3.00 -1.87 18.66
N CYS A 178 2.11 -2.34 17.82
CA CYS A 178 0.69 -2.13 17.99
C CYS A 178 -0.07 -3.46 18.04
N ARG A 179 -1.01 -3.55 18.96
CA ARG A 179 -1.86 -4.73 19.11
C ARG A 179 -3.05 -4.64 18.18
N THR A 180 -3.09 -5.50 17.17
CA THR A 180 -4.22 -5.59 16.24
C THR A 180 -5.25 -6.63 16.70
N ARG A 181 -6.49 -6.47 16.23
CA ARG A 181 -7.59 -7.40 16.50
C ARG A 181 -7.18 -8.84 16.19
N PHE A 182 -7.39 -9.71 17.14
CA PHE A 182 -7.01 -11.14 17.07
C PHE A 182 -5.51 -11.40 16.86
N GLY A 183 -4.64 -10.39 16.97
CA GLY A 183 -3.22 -10.53 16.68
C GLY A 183 -2.94 -10.78 15.19
N TRP A 184 -3.68 -10.14 14.29
CA TRP A 184 -3.54 -10.40 12.85
C TRP A 184 -2.39 -9.64 12.18
N GLY A 185 -1.74 -8.72 12.90
CA GLY A 185 -0.65 -7.91 12.37
C GLY A 185 -1.14 -6.72 11.55
N THR A 186 -0.22 -5.99 10.97
CA THR A 186 -0.45 -4.77 10.20
C THR A 186 -0.44 -5.02 8.70
N ALA A 187 -0.94 -4.09 7.88
CA ALA A 187 -0.87 -4.16 6.42
C ALA A 187 -1.19 -2.84 5.70
N ALA A 188 -1.56 -1.78 6.41
CA ALA A 188 -1.83 -0.48 5.79
C ALA A 188 -0.54 0.13 5.28
N SER A 189 -0.46 0.39 3.97
CA SER A 189 0.73 0.91 3.32
C SER A 189 0.92 2.41 3.56
N PRO A 190 2.16 2.93 3.53
CA PRO A 190 2.41 4.36 3.57
C PRO A 190 1.92 5.03 2.28
N VAL A 191 1.51 6.28 2.40
CA VAL A 191 1.03 7.08 1.27
C VAL A 191 1.86 8.36 1.16
N LEU A 192 2.39 8.61 -0.02
CA LEU A 192 3.22 9.78 -0.30
C LEU A 192 2.40 10.83 -1.07
N HIS A 193 2.46 12.06 -0.61
CA HIS A 193 1.93 13.20 -1.35
C HIS A 193 2.81 14.43 -1.10
N GLU A 194 3.32 15.01 -2.18
CA GLU A 194 4.22 16.17 -2.17
C GLU A 194 5.46 15.96 -1.27
N ASP A 195 5.58 16.70 -0.19
CA ASP A 195 6.68 16.63 0.77
C ASP A 195 6.40 15.75 1.99
N ARG A 196 5.24 15.11 2.06
CA ARG A 196 4.77 14.36 3.24
C ARG A 196 4.51 12.89 2.95
N LEU A 197 4.88 12.06 3.92
CA LEU A 197 4.51 10.67 4.00
C LEU A 197 3.45 10.49 5.09
N TYR A 198 2.32 9.89 4.74
CA TYR A 198 1.21 9.63 5.66
C TYR A 198 1.20 8.17 6.07
N LEU A 199 1.20 7.94 7.38
CA LEU A 199 1.18 6.63 8.01
C LEU A 199 -0.08 6.52 8.86
N ILE A 200 -0.86 5.46 8.67
CA ILE A 200 -2.00 5.13 9.52
C ILE A 200 -1.69 3.89 10.35
N SER A 201 -2.02 3.95 11.63
CA SER A 201 -1.95 2.81 12.53
C SER A 201 -3.26 2.73 13.30
N ASP A 202 -4.26 2.08 12.71
CA ASP A 202 -5.51 1.78 13.40
C ASP A 202 -5.40 0.41 14.07
N ASN A 203 -5.45 0.40 15.41
CA ASN A 203 -5.18 -0.75 16.25
C ASN A 203 -6.09 -0.77 17.49
N ASP A 204 -5.97 -1.78 18.32
CA ASP A 204 -6.86 -1.93 19.49
C ASP A 204 -6.42 -1.11 20.72
N GLU A 205 -5.26 -0.45 20.66
CA GLU A 205 -4.66 0.29 21.77
C GLU A 205 -4.72 1.81 21.55
N ALA A 206 -3.98 2.32 20.57
CA ALA A 206 -3.82 3.76 20.32
C ALA A 206 -3.72 4.03 18.81
N SER A 207 -4.86 4.23 18.17
CA SER A 207 -4.96 4.50 16.75
C SER A 207 -4.57 5.93 16.41
N TYR A 208 -3.87 6.12 15.29
CA TYR A 208 -3.45 7.44 14.83
C TYR A 208 -3.27 7.52 13.31
N LEU A 209 -3.34 8.75 12.81
CA LEU A 209 -2.83 9.16 11.50
C LEU A 209 -1.65 10.11 11.73
N LEU A 210 -0.52 9.83 11.10
CA LEU A 210 0.73 10.54 11.26
C LEU A 210 1.22 11.06 9.91
N ALA A 211 1.58 12.32 9.83
CA ALA A 211 2.34 12.88 8.72
C ALA A 211 3.79 13.11 9.14
N VAL A 212 4.71 12.65 8.31
CA VAL A 212 6.13 12.91 8.47
C VAL A 212 6.70 13.62 7.25
N ASP A 213 7.70 14.46 7.46
CA ASP A 213 8.49 15.03 6.37
C ASP A 213 9.23 13.89 5.66
N LYS A 214 9.09 13.80 4.35
CA LYS A 214 9.63 12.69 3.57
C LYS A 214 11.16 12.67 3.51
N LEU A 215 11.83 13.82 3.69
CA LEU A 215 13.29 13.93 3.59
C LEU A 215 14.00 13.68 4.92
N THR A 216 13.34 13.99 6.04
CA THR A 216 13.94 13.88 7.38
C THR A 216 13.34 12.77 8.25
N GLY A 217 12.09 12.36 7.98
CA GLY A 217 11.34 11.43 8.84
C GLY A 217 10.77 12.09 10.10
N ASP A 218 10.92 13.42 10.25
CA ASP A 218 10.39 14.16 11.39
C ASP A 218 8.86 14.21 11.34
N GLU A 219 8.25 14.15 12.50
CA GLU A 219 6.81 14.31 12.65
C GLU A 219 6.40 15.74 12.29
N VAL A 220 5.50 15.88 11.32
CA VAL A 220 4.89 17.17 10.96
C VAL A 220 3.64 17.39 11.80
N TRP A 221 2.79 16.37 11.89
CA TRP A 221 1.62 16.36 12.76
C TRP A 221 1.16 14.91 13.03
N ARG A 222 0.40 14.76 14.09
CA ARG A 222 -0.27 13.52 14.47
C ARG A 222 -1.71 13.80 14.88
N VAL A 223 -2.63 12.96 14.43
CA VAL A 223 -4.04 12.96 14.85
C VAL A 223 -4.35 11.62 15.49
N ASP A 224 -4.70 11.63 16.77
CA ASP A 224 -5.20 10.45 17.45
C ASP A 224 -6.62 10.12 16.97
N ARG A 225 -6.90 8.84 16.79
CA ARG A 225 -8.14 8.32 16.21
C ARG A 225 -8.83 7.38 17.19
N ASP A 226 -10.14 7.49 17.32
CA ASP A 226 -10.97 6.59 18.13
C ASP A 226 -11.39 5.34 17.33
N GLU A 227 -10.52 4.85 16.46
CA GLU A 227 -10.74 3.65 15.65
C GLU A 227 -10.20 2.39 16.33
N LYS A 228 -10.68 1.25 15.87
CA LYS A 228 -10.11 -0.07 16.17
C LYS A 228 -9.38 -0.62 14.95
N SER A 229 -8.77 -1.78 15.12
CA SER A 229 -7.96 -2.39 14.08
C SER A 229 -8.67 -2.48 12.74
N ASN A 230 -8.08 -1.84 11.76
CA ASN A 230 -8.40 -2.02 10.35
C ASN A 230 -7.10 -1.99 9.52
N TRP A 231 -7.20 -2.33 8.25
CA TRP A 231 -6.05 -2.56 7.39
C TRP A 231 -6.11 -1.73 6.11
N ALA A 232 -7.03 -0.79 6.02
CA ALA A 232 -7.19 0.07 4.85
C ALA A 232 -6.05 1.08 4.77
N THR A 233 -5.37 1.11 3.63
CA THR A 233 -4.42 2.17 3.29
C THR A 233 -5.16 3.49 3.10
N PRO A 234 -4.65 4.64 3.57
CA PRO A 234 -5.22 5.96 3.26
C PRO A 234 -5.23 6.23 1.75
N TYR A 235 -6.13 7.07 1.30
CA TYR A 235 -6.21 7.49 -0.10
C TYR A 235 -6.13 9.01 -0.22
N ILE A 236 -5.27 9.52 -1.10
CA ILE A 236 -5.20 10.96 -1.42
C ILE A 236 -6.20 11.25 -2.53
N TRP A 237 -7.28 11.90 -2.17
CA TRP A 237 -8.30 12.31 -3.12
C TRP A 237 -8.06 13.74 -3.61
N LYS A 238 -7.51 13.85 -4.81
CA LYS A 238 -7.38 15.13 -5.51
C LYS A 238 -8.67 15.38 -6.29
N ASN A 239 -9.51 16.24 -5.78
CA ASN A 239 -10.75 16.61 -6.43
C ASN A 239 -10.76 18.09 -6.86
N LYS A 240 -11.80 18.51 -7.57
CA LYS A 240 -11.90 19.86 -8.12
C LYS A 240 -11.94 21.00 -7.07
N LEU A 241 -12.15 20.67 -5.81
CA LEU A 241 -12.29 21.69 -4.74
C LEU A 241 -11.05 21.71 -3.84
N ARG A 242 -10.44 20.54 -3.54
CA ARG A 242 -9.32 20.42 -2.63
C ARG A 242 -8.67 19.03 -2.71
N THR A 243 -7.52 18.88 -2.06
CA THR A 243 -6.91 17.57 -1.80
C THR A 243 -7.26 17.11 -0.40
N GLU A 244 -7.62 15.84 -0.26
CA GLU A 244 -8.11 15.24 0.98
C GLU A 244 -7.41 13.92 1.26
N ILE A 245 -7.22 13.60 2.55
CA ILE A 245 -6.73 12.30 3.02
C ILE A 245 -7.94 11.51 3.50
N ILE A 246 -8.31 10.48 2.76
CA ILE A 246 -9.45 9.61 3.08
C ILE A 246 -8.96 8.40 3.87
N THR A 247 -9.51 8.19 5.05
CA THR A 247 -9.13 7.10 5.95
C THR A 247 -10.35 6.27 6.33
N PRO A 248 -10.57 5.14 5.67
CA PRO A 248 -11.60 4.20 6.12
C PRO A 248 -11.27 3.62 7.50
N GLY A 249 -12.26 3.49 8.34
CA GLY A 249 -12.12 2.93 9.68
C GLY A 249 -13.25 1.96 10.02
N THR A 250 -13.22 1.37 11.20
CA THR A 250 -14.24 0.43 11.69
C THR A 250 -15.54 1.12 12.09
N ARG A 251 -15.42 2.34 12.59
CA ARG A 251 -16.56 3.15 13.02
C ARG A 251 -16.98 4.13 11.94
N LYS A 252 -16.00 4.87 11.43
CA LYS A 252 -16.22 5.99 10.52
C LYS A 252 -15.18 6.02 9.44
N VAL A 253 -15.59 6.39 8.25
CA VAL A 253 -14.69 6.95 7.24
C VAL A 253 -14.47 8.41 7.61
N ARG A 254 -13.22 8.86 7.61
CA ARG A 254 -12.87 10.25 7.88
C ARG A 254 -12.05 10.83 6.73
N SER A 255 -12.32 12.07 6.44
CA SER A 255 -11.54 12.88 5.53
C SER A 255 -10.83 13.99 6.29
N TYR A 256 -9.53 14.14 6.04
CA TYR A 256 -8.71 15.21 6.61
C TYR A 256 -8.13 16.07 5.48
N ASP A 257 -7.83 17.33 5.80
CA ASP A 257 -6.94 18.12 4.94
C ASP A 257 -5.47 17.68 5.11
N LEU A 258 -4.58 18.27 4.33
CA LEU A 258 -3.16 17.91 4.37
C LEU A 258 -2.47 18.34 5.69
N ASP A 259 -3.09 19.17 6.51
CA ASP A 259 -2.60 19.60 7.82
C ASP A 259 -3.23 18.81 8.99
N GLY A 260 -4.00 17.74 8.68
CA GLY A 260 -4.58 16.85 9.68
C GLY A 260 -5.90 17.31 10.29
N LYS A 261 -6.48 18.42 9.80
CA LYS A 261 -7.79 18.89 10.25
C LYS A 261 -8.90 18.01 9.66
N LEU A 262 -9.78 17.51 10.51
CA LEU A 262 -10.97 16.77 10.09
C LEU A 262 -11.89 17.66 9.25
N LEU A 263 -12.22 17.20 8.05
CA LEU A 263 -13.12 17.87 7.11
C LEU A 263 -14.53 17.33 7.24
N TYR A 264 -14.69 16.03 7.17
CA TYR A 264 -15.97 15.33 7.35
C TYR A 264 -15.76 13.89 7.80
N GLU A 265 -16.82 13.29 8.28
CA GLU A 265 -16.86 11.87 8.62
C GLU A 265 -18.24 11.27 8.31
N PHE A 266 -18.31 9.95 8.17
CA PHE A 266 -19.57 9.20 8.07
C PHE A 266 -19.41 7.77 8.55
N GLY A 267 -20.48 7.22 9.09
CA GLY A 267 -20.57 5.86 9.57
C GLY A 267 -21.10 4.86 8.54
N GLY A 268 -21.35 3.64 9.00
CA GLY A 268 -22.02 2.59 8.23
C GLY A 268 -21.12 1.53 7.59
N CYS A 269 -19.82 1.59 7.82
CA CYS A 269 -18.88 0.57 7.35
C CYS A 269 -19.00 -0.77 8.11
N SER A 270 -18.39 -1.82 7.59
CA SER A 270 -18.21 -3.10 8.28
C SER A 270 -17.25 -2.95 9.48
N SER A 271 -17.25 -3.93 10.37
CA SER A 271 -16.40 -3.93 11.56
C SER A 271 -14.90 -4.13 11.25
N ILE A 272 -14.55 -4.44 10.02
CA ILE A 272 -13.18 -4.53 9.51
C ILE A 272 -13.15 -3.92 8.11
N THR A 273 -12.27 -2.94 7.92
CA THR A 273 -12.10 -2.26 6.65
C THR A 273 -10.70 -2.58 6.08
N ILE A 274 -10.67 -2.93 4.81
CA ILE A 274 -9.45 -3.35 4.11
C ILE A 274 -9.33 -2.62 2.77
N ALA A 275 -10.47 -2.38 2.12
CA ALA A 275 -10.50 -1.83 0.77
C ALA A 275 -9.95 -0.40 0.71
N LEU A 276 -9.05 -0.17 -0.24
CA LEU A 276 -8.59 1.18 -0.57
C LEU A 276 -9.72 1.96 -1.25
N PRO A 277 -10.03 3.18 -0.81
CA PRO A 277 -10.87 4.09 -1.57
C PRO A 277 -10.25 4.43 -2.93
N TYR A 278 -11.05 4.80 -3.91
CA TYR A 278 -10.53 5.27 -5.21
C TYR A 278 -11.47 6.30 -5.83
N GLU A 279 -10.93 7.13 -6.71
CA GLU A 279 -11.68 8.09 -7.50
C GLU A 279 -11.97 7.53 -8.88
N ALA A 280 -13.19 7.70 -9.35
CA ALA A 280 -13.57 7.52 -10.75
C ALA A 280 -14.78 8.42 -11.08
N HIS A 281 -14.81 8.93 -12.30
CA HIS A 281 -15.93 9.77 -12.81
C HIS A 281 -16.24 11.00 -11.93
N GLY A 282 -15.25 11.56 -11.24
CA GLY A 282 -15.41 12.71 -10.35
C GLY A 282 -16.05 12.37 -9.00
N LEU A 283 -16.17 11.09 -8.67
CA LEU A 283 -16.71 10.58 -7.39
C LEU A 283 -15.65 9.80 -6.64
N LEU A 284 -15.69 9.88 -5.32
CA LEU A 284 -14.94 9.01 -4.42
C LEU A 284 -15.77 7.76 -4.11
N PHE A 285 -15.20 6.58 -4.34
CA PHE A 285 -15.78 5.30 -3.96
C PHE A 285 -15.12 4.75 -2.70
N VAL A 286 -15.93 4.44 -1.70
CA VAL A 286 -15.49 3.85 -0.44
C VAL A 286 -16.30 2.59 -0.19
N SER A 287 -15.61 1.48 0.01
CA SER A 287 -16.26 0.20 0.33
C SER A 287 -15.66 -0.44 1.57
N SER A 288 -16.43 -1.28 2.21
CA SER A 288 -15.94 -2.15 3.27
C SER A 288 -16.65 -3.49 3.23
N GLY A 289 -16.01 -4.52 3.81
CA GLY A 289 -16.63 -5.83 3.87
C GLY A 289 -15.76 -6.79 4.67
N TYR A 290 -16.39 -7.50 5.58
CA TYR A 290 -15.78 -8.56 6.35
C TYR A 290 -16.68 -9.78 6.32
N VAL A 291 -16.11 -10.98 6.20
CA VAL A 291 -16.86 -12.23 6.05
C VAL A 291 -17.79 -12.52 7.23
N GLY A 292 -17.41 -12.12 8.43
CA GLY A 292 -18.21 -12.26 9.65
C GLY A 292 -19.21 -11.13 9.90
N ASP A 293 -19.39 -10.20 8.93
CA ASP A 293 -20.23 -9.03 9.07
C ASP A 293 -21.36 -9.03 8.04
N THR A 294 -22.52 -8.60 8.42
CA THR A 294 -23.67 -8.42 7.51
C THR A 294 -23.56 -7.14 6.67
N LYS A 295 -22.88 -6.12 7.21
CA LYS A 295 -22.68 -4.84 6.53
C LYS A 295 -21.51 -4.93 5.54
N LYS A 296 -21.79 -4.72 4.26
CA LYS A 296 -20.79 -4.69 3.17
C LYS A 296 -21.11 -3.55 2.21
N PRO A 297 -21.10 -2.30 2.70
CA PRO A 297 -21.57 -1.17 1.91
C PRO A 297 -20.56 -0.76 0.84
N LEU A 298 -21.09 -0.09 -0.17
CA LEU A 298 -20.33 0.70 -1.14
C LEU A 298 -20.96 2.09 -1.21
N PHE A 299 -20.16 3.11 -0.96
CA PHE A 299 -20.56 4.52 -1.01
C PHE A 299 -19.94 5.20 -2.23
N ALA A 300 -20.68 6.10 -2.86
CA ALA A 300 -20.20 7.05 -3.85
C ALA A 300 -20.42 8.48 -3.36
N LEU A 301 -19.35 9.25 -3.22
CA LEU A 301 -19.38 10.61 -2.67
C LEU A 301 -18.96 11.63 -3.72
N LYS A 302 -19.60 12.80 -3.70
CA LYS A 302 -19.14 13.98 -4.46
C LYS A 302 -18.25 14.87 -3.60
N PRO A 303 -17.37 15.69 -4.22
CA PRO A 303 -16.55 16.66 -3.49
C PRO A 303 -17.37 17.69 -2.72
N GLY A 304 -16.77 18.25 -1.65
CA GLY A 304 -17.33 19.41 -0.93
C GLY A 304 -18.02 19.07 0.39
N ALA A 305 -17.96 17.83 0.85
CA ALA A 305 -18.52 17.43 2.13
C ALA A 305 -17.85 18.13 3.32
N SER A 306 -18.60 18.38 4.39
CA SER A 306 -18.14 18.90 5.67
C SER A 306 -19.01 18.39 6.82
N GLY A 307 -18.42 18.23 8.02
CA GLY A 307 -19.11 17.74 9.20
C GLY A 307 -19.47 16.26 9.16
N ASP A 308 -20.49 15.84 9.89
CA ASP A 308 -21.00 14.47 9.86
C ASP A 308 -22.02 14.32 8.73
N ILE A 309 -21.71 13.49 7.74
CA ILE A 309 -22.55 13.23 6.57
C ILE A 309 -23.13 11.81 6.58
N SER A 310 -23.18 11.17 7.74
CA SER A 310 -23.76 9.83 7.91
C SER A 310 -25.19 9.76 7.36
N LEU A 311 -25.52 8.65 6.72
CA LEU A 311 -26.89 8.35 6.29
C LEU A 311 -27.71 7.84 7.47
N ALA A 312 -28.98 8.22 7.55
CA ALA A 312 -29.94 7.54 8.41
C ALA A 312 -30.15 6.07 7.97
N ASP A 313 -30.74 5.25 8.83
CA ASP A 313 -30.81 3.79 8.60
C ASP A 313 -31.58 3.40 7.32
N ASP A 314 -32.56 4.16 6.93
CA ASP A 314 -33.42 3.96 5.75
C ASP A 314 -32.95 4.74 4.51
N GLU A 315 -31.99 5.67 4.66
CA GLU A 315 -31.47 6.48 3.57
C GLU A 315 -30.38 5.76 2.78
N THR A 316 -30.33 6.00 1.49
CA THR A 316 -29.28 5.53 0.57
C THR A 316 -28.53 6.66 -0.12
N SER A 317 -28.93 7.91 0.12
CA SER A 317 -28.27 9.10 -0.43
C SER A 317 -28.56 10.32 0.44
N ASN A 318 -27.71 11.34 0.35
CA ASN A 318 -27.93 12.67 0.90
C ASN A 318 -27.25 13.73 0.02
N GLU A 319 -27.06 14.95 0.53
CA GLU A 319 -26.41 16.01 -0.23
C GLU A 319 -25.01 15.62 -0.73
N HIS A 320 -24.21 14.84 0.03
CA HIS A 320 -22.82 14.52 -0.27
C HIS A 320 -22.61 13.07 -0.70
N ILE A 321 -23.38 12.13 -0.17
CA ILE A 321 -23.40 10.73 -0.59
C ILE A 321 -24.40 10.59 -1.72
N VAL A 322 -23.89 10.45 -2.95
CA VAL A 322 -24.73 10.36 -4.17
C VAL A 322 -25.58 9.10 -4.14
N TRP A 323 -25.00 8.01 -3.68
CA TRP A 323 -25.71 6.75 -3.40
C TRP A 323 -24.88 5.85 -2.47
N CYS A 324 -25.57 4.98 -1.78
CA CYS A 324 -25.01 3.92 -0.95
C CYS A 324 -25.73 2.61 -1.26
N GLN A 325 -24.96 1.60 -1.67
CA GLN A 325 -25.45 0.24 -1.72
C GLN A 325 -25.20 -0.40 -0.35
N LYS A 326 -26.26 -0.58 0.44
CA LYS A 326 -26.21 -1.30 1.72
C LYS A 326 -26.35 -2.79 1.49
N ARG A 327 -25.50 -3.58 2.06
CA ARG A 327 -25.67 -5.04 2.16
C ARG A 327 -25.16 -5.53 3.48
#